data_0f04ae3fa6f9c96a510f4faa94303aed
#
_entry.id   0f04ae3fa6f9c96a510f4faa94303aed
#
_cell.length_a   1.000
_cell.length_b   1.000
_cell.length_c   1.000
_cell.angle_alpha   90.00
_cell.angle_beta   90.00
_cell.angle_gamma   90.00
#
_symmetry.space_group_name_H-M   'P 1'
#
loop_
_entity.id
_entity.type
_entity.pdbx_description
1 polymer ?
#
loop_
_entity_poly.entity_id
_entity_poly.type
_entity_poly.pdbx_seq_one_letter_code
_entity_poly.pdbx_strand_id
1 'polypeptide(L)'
;VRGITHLGGTILGTTNRGNPLKWPIRADGGAVTYMDRSQEVVDALERLEVDALISIGGDGSLEIAHALSQKGLKVVGVPKTIDNDLEATSVTFGFHTAVDTATDAIGKLHSTAESHQRVMVVEVMGRNAGWIALSSGVAGTADVILIPEIPYDMDIVCEKIQDRYASGREFAIVVVAEGAFPKGSKPLFKQEDDGQKRLGGMAEQVAHDIHERTGRETRHLVLGHLQRGGGP
;
A
#
# COMPACT_ATOMS: atom_id res chain seq x y z
N VAL A 1 20.07 14.09 -17.05
CA VAL A 1 19.65 13.26 -15.90
C VAL A 1 20.62 12.10 -15.61
N ARG A 2 21.93 12.33 -15.80
CA ARG A 2 22.94 11.34 -15.41
C ARG A 2 23.08 11.32 -13.87
N GLY A 3 23.35 10.13 -13.29
CA GLY A 3 23.64 9.98 -11.87
C GLY A 3 22.43 9.96 -10.92
N ILE A 4 21.21 9.76 -11.43
CA ILE A 4 20.00 9.68 -10.60
C ILE A 4 19.37 8.28 -10.54
N THR A 5 19.90 7.31 -11.27
CA THR A 5 19.30 5.97 -11.40
C THR A 5 19.27 5.16 -10.11
N HIS A 6 20.09 5.54 -9.11
CA HIS A 6 20.15 4.92 -7.79
C HIS A 6 19.31 5.68 -6.73
N LEU A 7 18.69 6.79 -7.13
CA LEU A 7 17.88 7.60 -6.21
C LEU A 7 16.42 7.18 -6.30
N GLY A 8 15.78 7.05 -5.12
CA GLY A 8 14.35 6.90 -5.04
C GLY A 8 13.62 8.24 -5.14
N GLY A 9 12.30 8.20 -5.12
CA GLY A 9 11.45 9.38 -5.25
C GLY A 9 11.37 9.91 -6.69
N THR A 10 11.18 11.21 -6.85
CA THR A 10 11.09 11.89 -8.15
C THR A 10 11.74 13.26 -8.12
N ILE A 11 12.55 13.56 -9.15
CA ILE A 11 13.18 14.88 -9.34
C ILE A 11 12.18 15.95 -9.79
N LEU A 12 11.02 15.54 -10.33
CA LEU A 12 9.98 16.44 -10.82
C LEU A 12 9.02 16.90 -9.69
N GLY A 13 9.09 16.26 -8.53
CA GLY A 13 8.07 16.39 -7.51
C GLY A 13 6.78 15.67 -7.90
N THR A 14 5.88 15.52 -6.96
CA THR A 14 4.58 14.87 -7.18
C THR A 14 3.54 15.39 -6.19
N THR A 15 2.27 15.22 -6.54
CA THR A 15 1.14 15.52 -5.65
C THR A 15 0.05 14.47 -5.83
N ASN A 16 -0.65 14.16 -4.77
CA ASN A 16 -1.90 13.39 -4.79
C ASN A 16 -3.15 14.28 -4.76
N ARG A 17 -2.99 15.60 -4.92
CA ARG A 17 -4.07 16.59 -4.97
C ARG A 17 -4.18 17.16 -6.38
N GLY A 18 -5.37 17.68 -6.72
CA GLY A 18 -5.58 18.38 -7.98
C GLY A 18 -5.77 17.47 -9.19
N ASN A 19 -6.60 16.42 -9.05
CA ASN A 19 -7.01 15.62 -10.20
C ASN A 19 -7.73 16.51 -11.24
N PRO A 20 -7.20 16.69 -12.47
CA PRO A 20 -7.78 17.55 -13.47
C PRO A 20 -9.16 17.07 -13.97
N LEU A 21 -9.48 15.78 -13.84
CA LEU A 21 -10.80 15.21 -14.20
C LEU A 21 -11.87 15.56 -13.15
N LYS A 22 -11.44 15.88 -11.91
CA LYS A 22 -12.32 16.19 -10.77
C LYS A 22 -11.71 17.33 -9.97
N TRP A 23 -11.54 18.49 -10.61
CA TRP A 23 -10.95 19.67 -9.96
C TRP A 23 -11.93 20.28 -8.98
N PRO A 24 -11.58 20.45 -7.70
CA PRO A 24 -12.49 21.03 -6.72
C PRO A 24 -12.62 22.55 -6.91
N ILE A 25 -13.84 23.03 -7.04
CA ILE A 25 -14.20 24.44 -7.05
C ILE A 25 -14.96 24.74 -5.76
N ARG A 26 -14.47 25.69 -5.00
CA ARG A 26 -15.15 26.18 -3.80
C ARG A 26 -16.05 27.36 -4.18
N ALA A 27 -17.37 27.22 -3.93
CA ALA A 27 -18.31 28.31 -4.06
C ALA A 27 -18.28 29.21 -2.80
N ASP A 28 -18.71 30.47 -2.94
CA ASP A 28 -18.99 31.35 -1.82
C ASP A 28 -20.06 30.68 -0.93
N GLY A 29 -19.66 30.24 0.27
CA GLY A 29 -20.51 29.46 1.19
C GLY A 29 -19.99 28.08 1.53
N GLY A 30 -18.81 27.69 1.03
CA GLY A 30 -18.09 26.48 1.45
C GLY A 30 -18.49 25.19 0.73
N ALA A 31 -19.51 25.20 -0.13
CA ALA A 31 -19.86 24.05 -0.97
C ALA A 31 -18.76 23.78 -1.99
N VAL A 32 -18.33 22.50 -2.11
CA VAL A 32 -17.36 22.06 -3.09
C VAL A 32 -18.08 21.39 -4.24
N THR A 33 -17.87 21.89 -5.45
CA THR A 33 -18.28 21.27 -6.73
C THR A 33 -17.05 20.79 -7.47
N TYR A 34 -17.22 19.86 -8.39
CA TYR A 34 -16.10 19.31 -9.17
C TYR A 34 -16.30 19.64 -10.66
N MET A 35 -15.20 20.00 -11.33
CA MET A 35 -15.18 20.33 -12.77
C MET A 35 -14.06 19.54 -13.44
N ASP A 36 -14.31 19.05 -14.65
CA ASP A 36 -13.27 18.52 -15.53
C ASP A 36 -12.49 19.68 -16.18
N ARG A 37 -11.22 19.79 -15.86
CA ARG A 37 -10.26 20.75 -16.39
C ARG A 37 -9.17 20.11 -17.25
N SER A 38 -9.35 18.86 -17.64
CA SER A 38 -8.35 18.11 -18.40
C SER A 38 -8.06 18.73 -19.78
N GLN A 39 -9.01 19.44 -20.38
CA GLN A 39 -8.74 20.19 -21.63
C GLN A 39 -7.72 21.31 -21.40
N GLU A 40 -7.80 22.02 -20.30
CA GLU A 40 -6.83 23.08 -19.96
C GLU A 40 -5.40 22.54 -19.83
N VAL A 41 -5.25 21.27 -19.38
CA VAL A 41 -3.95 20.59 -19.33
C VAL A 41 -3.42 20.33 -20.72
N VAL A 42 -4.28 19.84 -21.64
CA VAL A 42 -3.89 19.61 -23.06
C VAL A 42 -3.47 20.93 -23.70
N ASP A 43 -4.30 21.97 -23.57
CA ASP A 43 -4.01 23.30 -24.12
C ASP A 43 -2.70 23.91 -23.56
N ALA A 44 -2.41 23.64 -22.29
CA ALA A 44 -1.16 24.10 -21.65
C ALA A 44 0.05 23.37 -22.22
N LEU A 45 -0.04 22.06 -22.44
CA LEU A 45 1.03 21.27 -23.02
C LEU A 45 1.29 21.65 -24.50
N GLU A 46 0.23 21.93 -25.25
CA GLU A 46 0.36 22.46 -26.63
C GLU A 46 1.08 23.81 -26.65
N ARG A 47 0.71 24.75 -25.75
CA ARG A 47 1.41 26.04 -25.65
C ARG A 47 2.88 25.91 -25.23
N LEU A 48 3.23 24.84 -24.53
CA LEU A 48 4.62 24.52 -24.15
C LEU A 48 5.35 23.74 -25.24
N GLU A 49 4.73 23.52 -26.39
CA GLU A 49 5.27 22.76 -27.53
C GLU A 49 5.70 21.34 -27.14
N VAL A 50 4.90 20.69 -26.26
CA VAL A 50 5.13 19.30 -25.81
C VAL A 50 4.46 18.35 -26.81
N ASP A 51 5.26 17.58 -27.55
CA ASP A 51 4.79 16.64 -28.58
C ASP A 51 4.17 15.37 -28.00
N ALA A 52 4.63 14.93 -26.84
CA ALA A 52 4.17 13.71 -26.19
C ALA A 52 4.48 13.72 -24.68
N LEU A 53 3.72 12.94 -23.91
CA LEU A 53 3.85 12.81 -22.47
C LEU A 53 4.23 11.37 -22.09
N ILE A 54 5.23 11.20 -21.24
CA ILE A 54 5.50 9.95 -20.55
C ILE A 54 4.93 10.08 -19.14
N SER A 55 3.84 9.38 -18.85
CA SER A 55 3.19 9.40 -17.55
C SER A 55 3.67 8.22 -16.70
N ILE A 56 4.42 8.51 -15.64
CA ILE A 56 4.98 7.51 -14.74
C ILE A 56 4.18 7.55 -13.43
N GLY A 57 3.34 6.54 -13.18
CA GLY A 57 2.50 6.54 -11.98
C GLY A 57 1.68 5.27 -11.79
N GLY A 58 0.87 5.28 -10.73
CA GLY A 58 -0.09 4.23 -10.44
C GLY A 58 -1.44 4.48 -11.11
N ASP A 59 -2.46 3.75 -10.67
CA ASP A 59 -3.82 3.73 -11.20
C ASP A 59 -4.38 5.13 -11.50
N GLY A 60 -4.47 6.02 -10.50
CA GLY A 60 -5.02 7.35 -10.70
C GLY A 60 -4.24 8.24 -11.66
N SER A 61 -2.91 8.07 -11.76
CA SER A 61 -2.09 8.80 -12.73
C SER A 61 -2.32 8.29 -14.15
N LEU A 62 -2.48 6.99 -14.31
CA LEU A 62 -2.72 6.37 -15.61
C LEU A 62 -4.17 6.61 -16.09
N GLU A 63 -5.15 6.69 -15.18
CA GLU A 63 -6.52 7.14 -15.50
C GLU A 63 -6.51 8.56 -16.10
N ILE A 64 -5.79 9.49 -15.46
CA ILE A 64 -5.62 10.86 -15.99
C ILE A 64 -4.93 10.82 -17.35
N ALA A 65 -3.84 10.09 -17.47
CA ALA A 65 -3.07 9.95 -18.70
C ALA A 65 -3.94 9.40 -19.86
N HIS A 66 -4.78 8.40 -19.58
CA HIS A 66 -5.72 7.86 -20.53
C HIS A 66 -6.75 8.91 -20.97
N ALA A 67 -7.34 9.66 -20.04
CA ALA A 67 -8.29 10.72 -20.37
C ALA A 67 -7.67 11.82 -21.24
N LEU A 68 -6.41 12.19 -20.98
CA LEU A 68 -5.67 13.14 -21.82
C LEU A 68 -5.40 12.57 -23.23
N SER A 69 -5.11 11.27 -23.34
CA SER A 69 -4.92 10.63 -24.65
C SER A 69 -6.18 10.63 -25.50
N GLN A 70 -7.37 10.48 -24.88
CA GLN A 70 -8.65 10.60 -25.58
C GLN A 70 -8.93 12.00 -26.12
N LYS A 71 -8.22 13.01 -25.62
CA LYS A 71 -8.26 14.40 -26.12
C LYS A 71 -7.17 14.72 -27.15
N GLY A 72 -6.48 13.69 -27.65
CA GLY A 72 -5.51 13.82 -28.75
C GLY A 72 -4.05 13.95 -28.31
N LEU A 73 -3.75 14.03 -27.01
CA LEU A 73 -2.37 14.05 -26.52
C LEU A 73 -1.74 12.67 -26.72
N LYS A 74 -0.52 12.62 -27.27
CA LYS A 74 0.26 11.38 -27.35
C LYS A 74 0.81 11.03 -25.98
N VAL A 75 0.38 9.90 -25.41
CA VAL A 75 0.79 9.49 -24.06
C VAL A 75 1.35 8.08 -24.06
N VAL A 76 2.45 7.89 -23.32
CA VAL A 76 2.98 6.58 -22.96
C VAL A 76 2.89 6.43 -21.43
N GLY A 77 2.15 5.44 -20.98
CA GLY A 77 2.03 5.13 -19.55
C GLY A 77 3.13 4.18 -19.07
N VAL A 78 3.71 4.48 -17.90
CA VAL A 78 4.67 3.61 -17.23
C VAL A 78 4.07 3.21 -15.86
N PRO A 79 3.80 1.89 -15.61
CA PRO A 79 3.10 1.43 -14.45
C PRO A 79 4.01 1.45 -13.20
N LYS A 80 4.08 2.58 -12.51
CA LYS A 80 4.88 2.78 -11.29
C LYS A 80 3.96 2.87 -10.07
N THR A 81 3.87 1.76 -9.37
CA THR A 81 3.23 1.64 -8.04
C THR A 81 3.86 0.48 -7.28
N ILE A 82 3.82 0.52 -5.95
CA ILE A 82 4.26 -0.61 -5.13
C ILE A 82 3.15 -1.67 -4.98
N ASP A 83 1.89 -1.33 -5.25
CA ASP A 83 0.72 -2.15 -4.91
C ASP A 83 0.55 -3.36 -5.84
N ASN A 84 1.15 -3.32 -7.05
CA ASN A 84 1.04 -4.34 -8.10
C ASN A 84 -0.41 -4.66 -8.50
N ASP A 85 -1.25 -3.63 -8.52
CA ASP A 85 -2.70 -3.70 -8.69
C ASP A 85 -3.18 -3.18 -10.07
N LEU A 86 -2.26 -3.07 -11.04
CA LEU A 86 -2.57 -2.62 -12.40
C LEU A 86 -2.72 -3.80 -13.35
N GLU A 87 -3.81 -3.81 -14.11
CA GLU A 87 -4.05 -4.75 -15.18
C GLU A 87 -3.04 -4.55 -16.34
N ALA A 88 -2.92 -5.56 -17.21
CA ALA A 88 -2.06 -5.56 -18.38
C ALA A 88 -0.54 -5.43 -18.13
N THR A 89 -0.10 -5.58 -16.88
CA THR A 89 1.31 -5.73 -16.53
C THR A 89 1.48 -6.87 -15.52
N SER A 90 2.54 -7.66 -15.68
CA SER A 90 2.85 -8.74 -14.73
C SER A 90 3.38 -8.20 -13.41
N VAL A 91 4.17 -7.13 -13.47
CA VAL A 91 4.82 -6.49 -12.31
C VAL A 91 4.90 -4.99 -12.53
N THR A 92 4.56 -4.24 -11.51
CA THR A 92 4.68 -2.79 -11.49
C THR A 92 6.07 -2.35 -10.98
N PHE A 93 6.54 -1.21 -11.47
CA PHE A 93 7.80 -0.61 -11.01
C PHE A 93 7.65 -0.13 -9.56
N GLY A 94 8.49 -0.66 -8.68
CA GLY A 94 8.47 -0.39 -7.24
C GLY A 94 7.94 -1.54 -6.38
N PHE A 95 7.21 -2.50 -6.95
CA PHE A 95 6.67 -3.64 -6.20
C PHE A 95 7.78 -4.47 -5.54
N HIS A 96 8.78 -4.91 -6.29
CA HIS A 96 9.88 -5.71 -5.73
C HIS A 96 10.67 -4.96 -4.66
N THR A 97 10.91 -3.66 -4.84
CA THR A 97 11.58 -2.83 -3.83
C THR A 97 10.77 -2.78 -2.52
N ALA A 98 9.44 -2.67 -2.61
CA ALA A 98 8.58 -2.69 -1.42
C ALA A 98 8.57 -4.07 -0.75
N VAL A 99 8.54 -5.16 -1.52
CA VAL A 99 8.63 -6.53 -1.02
C VAL A 99 9.96 -6.77 -0.31
N ASP A 100 11.08 -6.34 -0.90
CA ASP A 100 12.41 -6.44 -0.31
C ASP A 100 12.49 -5.71 1.04
N THR A 101 12.02 -4.47 1.09
CA THR A 101 11.98 -3.67 2.33
C THR A 101 11.14 -4.36 3.41
N ALA A 102 9.98 -4.89 3.04
CA ALA A 102 9.12 -5.60 3.99
C ALA A 102 9.74 -6.92 4.45
N THR A 103 10.36 -7.69 3.55
CA THR A 103 11.04 -8.96 3.85
C THR A 103 12.22 -8.74 4.80
N ASP A 104 13.04 -7.71 4.55
CA ASP A 104 14.16 -7.35 5.45
C ASP A 104 13.66 -6.97 6.86
N ALA A 105 12.58 -6.20 6.94
CA ALA A 105 11.95 -5.84 8.20
C ALA A 105 11.42 -7.08 8.95
N ILE A 106 10.72 -7.98 8.26
CA ILE A 106 10.22 -9.25 8.83
C ILE A 106 11.40 -10.10 9.33
N GLY A 107 12.47 -10.22 8.53
CA GLY A 107 13.65 -10.98 8.89
C GLY A 107 14.29 -10.50 10.20
N LYS A 108 14.33 -9.19 10.46
CA LYS A 108 14.83 -8.60 11.70
C LYS A 108 13.98 -8.93 12.93
N LEU A 109 12.68 -9.22 12.73
CA LEU A 109 11.77 -9.50 13.83
C LEU A 109 11.90 -10.92 14.38
N HIS A 110 12.36 -11.89 13.61
CA HIS A 110 12.47 -13.28 14.05
C HIS A 110 13.29 -13.41 15.35
N SER A 111 14.47 -12.81 15.39
CA SER A 111 15.36 -12.93 16.56
C SER A 111 14.75 -12.29 17.82
N THR A 112 14.08 -11.16 17.71
CA THR A 112 13.41 -10.52 18.87
C THR A 112 12.13 -11.23 19.25
N ALA A 113 11.36 -11.74 18.29
CA ALA A 113 10.15 -12.52 18.55
C ALA A 113 10.50 -13.82 19.30
N GLU A 114 11.52 -14.54 18.85
CA GLU A 114 12.02 -15.77 19.50
C GLU A 114 12.58 -15.50 20.88
N SER A 115 13.46 -14.50 21.04
CA SER A 115 14.09 -14.18 22.33
C SER A 115 13.08 -13.80 23.42
N HIS A 116 11.97 -13.20 23.04
CA HIS A 116 10.91 -12.76 23.96
C HIS A 116 9.68 -13.66 23.95
N GLN A 117 9.67 -14.72 23.16
CA GLN A 117 8.53 -15.66 23.02
C GLN A 117 7.21 -14.95 22.68
N ARG A 118 7.26 -14.03 21.70
CA ARG A 118 6.15 -13.13 21.35
C ARG A 118 5.53 -13.44 20.00
N VAL A 119 4.30 -13.01 19.83
CA VAL A 119 3.71 -12.85 18.51
C VAL A 119 4.02 -11.44 17.99
N MET A 120 4.56 -11.35 16.78
CA MET A 120 4.82 -10.08 16.11
C MET A 120 3.87 -9.92 14.93
N VAL A 121 3.08 -8.84 14.91
CA VAL A 121 2.16 -8.51 13.82
C VAL A 121 2.73 -7.36 13.02
N VAL A 122 2.93 -7.54 11.72
CA VAL A 122 3.54 -6.56 10.81
C VAL A 122 2.51 -6.10 9.80
N GLU A 123 2.17 -4.80 9.82
CA GLU A 123 1.32 -4.19 8.80
C GLU A 123 2.15 -3.71 7.62
N VAL A 124 1.74 -4.11 6.43
CA VAL A 124 2.33 -3.68 5.16
C VAL A 124 1.31 -2.95 4.30
N MET A 125 1.81 -2.05 3.45
CA MET A 125 1.00 -1.34 2.46
C MET A 125 0.50 -2.29 1.36
N GLY A 126 -0.27 -1.78 0.42
CA GLY A 126 -0.81 -2.48 -0.73
C GLY A 126 -2.24 -2.06 -1.06
N ARG A 127 -2.80 -1.13 -0.28
CA ARG A 127 -4.18 -0.62 -0.43
C ARG A 127 -5.19 -1.77 -0.41
N ASN A 128 -5.86 -2.00 -1.56
CA ASN A 128 -6.87 -3.05 -1.71
C ASN A 128 -6.29 -4.38 -2.23
N ALA A 129 -4.97 -4.46 -2.44
CA ALA A 129 -4.28 -5.64 -2.93
C ALA A 129 -3.31 -6.21 -1.89
N GLY A 130 -3.33 -7.51 -1.71
CA GLY A 130 -2.51 -8.23 -0.74
C GLY A 130 -1.15 -8.68 -1.27
N TRP A 131 -0.71 -8.25 -2.44
CA TRP A 131 0.50 -8.75 -3.09
C TRP A 131 1.78 -8.54 -2.29
N ILE A 132 1.93 -7.36 -1.66
CA ILE A 132 3.11 -7.09 -0.80
C ILE A 132 3.08 -8.02 0.41
N ALA A 133 1.93 -8.12 1.10
CA ALA A 133 1.78 -8.99 2.27
C ALA A 133 2.06 -10.45 1.94
N LEU A 134 1.50 -10.95 0.83
CA LEU A 134 1.69 -12.33 0.39
C LEU A 134 3.17 -12.60 0.07
N SER A 135 3.77 -11.77 -0.78
CA SER A 135 5.13 -11.98 -1.25
C SER A 135 6.17 -11.83 -0.14
N SER A 136 6.06 -10.76 0.66
CA SER A 136 6.99 -10.53 1.78
C SER A 136 6.77 -11.50 2.95
N GLY A 137 5.50 -11.90 3.19
CA GLY A 137 5.18 -12.88 4.23
C GLY A 137 5.73 -14.27 3.90
N VAL A 138 5.63 -14.71 2.65
CA VAL A 138 6.24 -15.98 2.20
C VAL A 138 7.77 -15.89 2.24
N ALA A 139 8.37 -14.83 1.68
CA ALA A 139 9.82 -14.64 1.67
C ALA A 139 10.40 -14.46 3.08
N GLY A 140 9.69 -13.76 3.96
CA GLY A 140 10.06 -13.53 5.37
C GLY A 140 9.66 -14.67 6.31
N THR A 141 9.13 -15.80 5.80
CA THR A 141 8.70 -16.98 6.58
C THR A 141 7.69 -16.67 7.68
N ALA A 142 6.69 -15.83 7.36
CA ALA A 142 5.57 -15.56 8.26
C ALA A 142 4.70 -16.82 8.49
N ASP A 143 4.16 -16.95 9.69
CA ASP A 143 3.30 -18.07 10.07
C ASP A 143 1.86 -17.89 9.63
N VAL A 144 1.42 -16.63 9.56
CA VAL A 144 0.09 -16.20 9.09
C VAL A 144 0.24 -14.99 8.19
N ILE A 145 -0.50 -15.00 7.09
CA ILE A 145 -0.56 -13.87 6.14
C ILE A 145 -2.02 -13.52 5.91
N LEU A 146 -2.39 -12.26 6.19
CA LEU A 146 -3.76 -11.76 6.06
C LEU A 146 -3.83 -10.75 4.92
N ILE A 147 -4.67 -11.03 3.91
CA ILE A 147 -4.81 -10.23 2.69
C ILE A 147 -6.26 -9.80 2.48
N PRO A 148 -6.53 -8.68 1.80
CA PRO A 148 -7.90 -8.19 1.59
C PRO A 148 -8.74 -9.11 0.68
N GLU A 149 -8.12 -9.87 -0.22
CA GLU A 149 -8.80 -10.77 -1.14
C GLU A 149 -9.47 -11.96 -0.43
N ILE A 150 -8.98 -12.30 0.77
CA ILE A 150 -9.50 -13.41 1.59
C ILE A 150 -9.83 -12.89 2.98
N PRO A 151 -11.09 -12.52 3.27
CA PRO A 151 -11.50 -12.13 4.60
C PRO A 151 -11.14 -13.21 5.63
N TYR A 152 -10.39 -12.82 6.66
CA TYR A 152 -9.85 -13.77 7.62
C TYR A 152 -10.83 -14.12 8.74
N ASP A 153 -10.61 -15.31 9.31
CA ASP A 153 -11.29 -15.78 10.52
C ASP A 153 -10.29 -15.77 11.67
N MET A 154 -10.57 -14.97 12.70
CA MET A 154 -9.65 -14.81 13.83
C MET A 154 -9.48 -16.09 14.65
N ASP A 155 -10.50 -16.96 14.69
CA ASP A 155 -10.37 -18.24 15.39
C ASP A 155 -9.34 -19.15 14.73
N ILE A 156 -9.32 -19.19 13.38
CA ILE A 156 -8.32 -19.92 12.59
C ILE A 156 -6.92 -19.32 12.78
N VAL A 157 -6.80 -17.99 12.83
CA VAL A 157 -5.53 -17.31 13.11
C VAL A 157 -4.97 -17.71 14.48
N CYS A 158 -5.83 -17.67 15.50
CA CYS A 158 -5.44 -18.03 16.87
C CYS A 158 -5.11 -19.52 17.00
N GLU A 159 -5.87 -20.41 16.36
CA GLU A 159 -5.59 -21.84 16.30
C GLU A 159 -4.20 -22.11 15.70
N LYS A 160 -3.89 -21.49 14.57
CA LYS A 160 -2.57 -21.62 13.92
C LYS A 160 -1.42 -21.17 14.82
N ILE A 161 -1.60 -20.09 15.57
CA ILE A 161 -0.60 -19.61 16.52
C ILE A 161 -0.45 -20.61 17.68
N GLN A 162 -1.54 -21.11 18.24
CA GLN A 162 -1.51 -22.10 19.33
C GLN A 162 -0.85 -23.41 18.91
N ASP A 163 -1.14 -23.91 17.72
CA ASP A 163 -0.50 -25.11 17.14
C ASP A 163 1.03 -24.94 17.03
N ARG A 164 1.47 -23.74 16.66
CA ARG A 164 2.89 -23.43 16.58
C ARG A 164 3.56 -23.51 17.96
N TYR A 165 2.93 -22.92 18.98
CA TYR A 165 3.43 -23.01 20.35
C TYR A 165 3.37 -24.46 20.88
N ALA A 166 2.33 -25.20 20.58
CA ALA A 166 2.23 -26.61 20.95
C ALA A 166 3.30 -27.49 20.30
N SER A 167 3.80 -27.10 19.11
CA SER A 167 4.92 -27.75 18.43
C SER A 167 6.32 -27.39 18.97
N GLY A 168 6.38 -26.60 20.05
CA GLY A 168 7.64 -26.20 20.72
C GLY A 168 8.29 -24.96 20.09
N ARG A 169 7.59 -24.21 19.25
CA ARG A 169 8.06 -22.94 18.69
C ARG A 169 7.31 -21.78 19.35
N GLU A 170 7.90 -21.17 20.34
CA GLU A 170 7.26 -20.23 21.24
C GLU A 170 7.20 -18.78 20.72
N PHE A 171 7.15 -18.56 19.41
CA PHE A 171 6.92 -17.26 18.78
C PHE A 171 6.16 -17.42 17.47
N ALA A 172 5.55 -16.36 16.99
CA ALA A 172 4.93 -16.33 15.67
C ALA A 172 5.07 -14.95 15.00
N ILE A 173 5.16 -14.96 13.66
CA ILE A 173 5.13 -13.77 12.82
C ILE A 173 3.84 -13.76 12.01
N VAL A 174 3.07 -12.69 12.14
CA VAL A 174 1.85 -12.45 11.39
C VAL A 174 2.06 -11.24 10.49
N VAL A 175 1.88 -11.40 9.19
CA VAL A 175 1.91 -10.28 8.23
C VAL A 175 0.48 -9.95 7.83
N VAL A 176 0.12 -8.68 7.93
CA VAL A 176 -1.21 -8.20 7.59
C VAL A 176 -1.15 -7.06 6.59
N ALA A 177 -1.89 -7.17 5.49
CA ALA A 177 -2.09 -6.05 4.57
C ALA A 177 -2.98 -4.98 5.23
N GLU A 178 -2.68 -3.70 5.00
CA GLU A 178 -3.46 -2.56 5.54
C GLU A 178 -4.95 -2.60 5.17
N GLY A 179 -5.28 -3.27 4.05
CA GLY A 179 -6.65 -3.46 3.56
C GLY A 179 -7.30 -4.78 3.98
N ALA A 180 -6.64 -5.65 4.74
CA ALA A 180 -7.22 -6.89 5.23
C ALA A 180 -8.39 -6.61 6.19
N PHE A 181 -9.34 -7.54 6.30
CA PHE A 181 -10.48 -7.40 7.20
C PHE A 181 -11.02 -8.77 7.62
N PRO A 182 -11.63 -8.88 8.82
CA PRO A 182 -12.24 -10.12 9.28
C PRO A 182 -13.55 -10.42 8.54
N LYS A 183 -13.92 -11.70 8.48
CA LYS A 183 -15.21 -12.15 7.92
C LYS A 183 -16.38 -11.39 8.57
N GLY A 184 -17.31 -10.94 7.74
CA GLY A 184 -18.49 -10.19 8.17
C GLY A 184 -18.26 -8.70 8.46
N SER A 185 -17.05 -8.20 8.26
CA SER A 185 -16.67 -6.80 8.44
C SER A 185 -16.22 -6.15 7.13
N LYS A 186 -15.78 -4.90 7.22
CA LYS A 186 -15.21 -4.11 6.12
C LYS A 186 -13.80 -3.65 6.50
N PRO A 187 -12.96 -3.28 5.53
CA PRO A 187 -11.65 -2.70 5.79
C PRO A 187 -11.71 -1.53 6.77
N LEU A 188 -10.72 -1.43 7.64
CA LEU A 188 -10.60 -0.30 8.57
C LEU A 188 -10.04 0.93 7.87
N PHE A 189 -10.64 2.08 8.18
CA PHE A 189 -10.17 3.37 7.70
C PHE A 189 -9.86 4.26 8.90
N LYS A 190 -8.64 4.79 8.96
CA LYS A 190 -8.30 5.92 9.84
C LYS A 190 -8.72 7.21 9.14
N GLN A 191 -9.38 8.09 9.87
CA GLN A 191 -9.72 9.43 9.38
C GLN A 191 -8.55 10.36 9.71
N GLU A 192 -8.05 11.09 8.71
CA GLU A 192 -7.03 12.11 8.92
C GLU A 192 -7.67 13.50 9.13
N ASP A 193 -6.87 14.44 9.65
CA ASP A 193 -7.31 15.81 9.96
C ASP A 193 -7.82 16.56 8.72
N ASP A 194 -7.43 16.14 7.51
CA ASP A 194 -7.90 16.70 6.24
C ASP A 194 -9.22 16.07 5.74
N GLY A 195 -9.81 15.15 6.52
CA GLY A 195 -11.05 14.45 6.19
C GLY A 195 -10.87 13.28 5.21
N GLN A 196 -9.65 12.97 4.80
CA GLN A 196 -9.37 11.80 3.95
C GLN A 196 -9.40 10.52 4.79
N LYS A 197 -9.95 9.45 4.20
CA LYS A 197 -9.93 8.12 4.80
C LYS A 197 -8.73 7.35 4.26
N ARG A 198 -7.87 6.88 5.15
CA ARG A 198 -6.76 5.98 4.80
C ARG A 198 -6.95 4.62 5.43
N LEU A 199 -6.58 3.58 4.70
CA LEU A 199 -6.47 2.22 5.24
C LEU A 199 -5.38 2.20 6.32
N GLY A 200 -5.52 1.32 7.31
CA GLY A 200 -4.50 1.10 8.33
C GLY A 200 -5.07 0.87 9.74
N GLY A 201 -4.20 0.40 10.61
CA GLY A 201 -4.55 0.03 11.99
C GLY A 201 -4.92 -1.44 12.14
N MET A 202 -4.78 -2.22 11.07
CA MET A 202 -5.08 -3.66 11.11
C MET A 202 -4.10 -4.42 12.00
N ALA A 203 -2.82 -4.07 11.99
CA ALA A 203 -1.85 -4.73 12.88
C ALA A 203 -2.18 -4.52 14.36
N GLU A 204 -2.63 -3.33 14.73
CA GLU A 204 -3.06 -3.02 16.10
C GLU A 204 -4.27 -3.86 16.50
N GLN A 205 -5.30 -3.91 15.63
CA GLN A 205 -6.51 -4.69 15.86
C GLN A 205 -6.20 -6.19 15.95
N VAL A 206 -5.46 -6.72 14.98
CA VAL A 206 -5.08 -8.15 14.94
C VAL A 206 -4.24 -8.52 16.16
N ALA A 207 -3.29 -7.66 16.56
CA ALA A 207 -2.46 -7.90 17.74
C ALA A 207 -3.29 -7.92 19.03
N HIS A 208 -4.24 -7.00 19.15
CA HIS A 208 -5.17 -6.97 20.27
C HIS A 208 -6.00 -8.25 20.34
N ASP A 209 -6.62 -8.64 19.22
CA ASP A 209 -7.48 -9.82 19.16
C ASP A 209 -6.71 -11.13 19.45
N ILE A 210 -5.46 -11.25 18.97
CA ILE A 210 -4.59 -12.39 19.28
C ILE A 210 -4.30 -12.43 20.78
N HIS A 211 -3.92 -11.29 21.36
CA HIS A 211 -3.63 -11.21 22.81
C HIS A 211 -4.82 -11.64 23.65
N GLU A 212 -5.99 -11.06 23.41
CA GLU A 212 -7.21 -11.35 24.18
C GLU A 212 -7.64 -12.82 24.08
N ARG A 213 -7.52 -13.44 22.89
CA ARG A 213 -7.99 -14.80 22.65
C ARG A 213 -6.98 -15.89 23.06
N THR A 214 -5.67 -15.59 22.99
CA THR A 214 -4.63 -16.60 23.23
C THR A 214 -3.86 -16.39 24.54
N GLY A 215 -3.96 -15.20 25.15
CA GLY A 215 -3.14 -14.78 26.29
C GLY A 215 -1.66 -14.59 25.96
N ARG A 216 -1.25 -14.69 24.67
CA ARG A 216 0.15 -14.54 24.26
C ARG A 216 0.55 -13.08 24.19
N GLU A 217 1.74 -12.77 24.64
CA GLU A 217 2.29 -11.42 24.49
C GLU A 217 2.44 -11.10 22.99
N THR A 218 1.71 -10.10 22.53
CA THR A 218 1.65 -9.71 21.12
C THR A 218 2.08 -8.25 20.96
N ARG A 219 2.91 -7.99 19.97
CA ARG A 219 3.33 -6.64 19.58
C ARG A 219 3.02 -6.42 18.11
N HIS A 220 2.77 -5.19 17.73
CA HIS A 220 2.57 -4.82 16.35
C HIS A 220 3.54 -3.73 15.92
N LEU A 221 3.77 -3.65 14.61
CA LEU A 221 4.44 -2.55 13.95
C LEU A 221 3.80 -2.29 12.60
N VAL A 222 3.88 -1.05 12.14
CA VAL A 222 3.38 -0.61 10.84
C VAL A 222 4.57 -0.12 10.04
N LEU A 223 4.89 -0.79 8.93
CA LEU A 223 6.01 -0.36 8.06
C LEU A 223 5.69 0.94 7.33
N GLY A 224 4.43 1.11 6.89
CA GLY A 224 3.96 2.32 6.26
C GLY A 224 4.89 2.80 5.15
N HIS A 225 5.22 4.07 5.16
CA HIS A 225 6.01 4.73 4.11
C HIS A 225 7.50 4.32 4.04
N LEU A 226 8.01 3.52 4.97
CA LEU A 226 9.34 2.89 4.81
C LEU A 226 9.41 2.06 3.53
N GLN A 227 8.29 1.42 3.13
CA GLN A 227 8.17 0.63 1.90
C GLN A 227 8.18 1.48 0.62
N ARG A 228 8.08 2.82 0.74
CA ARG A 228 8.07 3.77 -0.38
C ARG A 228 9.36 4.56 -0.49
N GLY A 229 10.26 4.40 0.45
CA GLY A 229 11.51 5.13 0.55
C GLY A 229 12.72 4.32 0.09
N GLY A 230 13.88 4.97 0.15
CA GLY A 230 15.14 4.34 -0.20
C GLY A 230 15.45 4.32 -1.70
N GLY A 231 16.51 3.62 -2.05
CA GLY A 231 16.87 3.34 -3.44
C GLY A 231 16.02 2.23 -4.04
N PRO A 232 15.91 2.20 -5.37
CA PRO A 232 15.23 1.12 -6.08
C PRO A 232 16.04 -0.17 -6.05
#